data_eab846f9128d9c98b8b2ed443aed6be3
#
_entry.id   eab846f9128d9c98b8b2ed443aed6be3
#
_cell.length_a   1.000
_cell.length_b   1.000
_cell.length_c   1.000
_cell.angle_alpha   90.00
_cell.angle_beta   90.00
_cell.angle_gamma   90.00
#
_symmetry.space_group_name_H-M   'P 1'
#
loop_
_entity.id
_entity.type
_entity.pdbx_description
1 polymer ?
#
loop_
_entity_poly.entity_id
_entity_poly.type
_entity_poly.pdbx_seq_one_letter_code
_entity_poly.pdbx_strand_id
1 'polypeptide(L)'
;GVWMALFAIPLFLWTPDRQDTGIPAKTAIREGISTLIGTIRHLGQYRQVLRFLIARMFYTDGLNTLFAFGGIFAAVSFGMESDEVLMFGLALNVTAGLGAAGFAFLDDKWGPKPVITLSVGAIAVIGIAMLMVTDKSVFWALGMGLGLFLGPSQAASRSMMARIAPAALRTEFFGLY
;
A
#
# COMPACT_ATOMS: atom_id res chain seq x y z
N GLY A 1 -4.37 -18.56 -10.74
CA GLY A 1 -5.16 -18.42 -12.00
C GLY A 1 -6.66 -18.60 -11.77
N VAL A 2 -7.15 -19.81 -11.41
CA VAL A 2 -8.59 -20.14 -11.36
C VAL A 2 -9.37 -19.26 -10.36
N TRP A 3 -8.83 -19.03 -9.17
CA TRP A 3 -9.44 -18.16 -8.16
C TRP A 3 -9.66 -16.73 -8.66
N MET A 4 -8.65 -16.16 -9.31
CA MET A 4 -8.75 -14.81 -9.86
C MET A 4 -9.83 -14.72 -10.95
N ALA A 5 -9.91 -15.72 -11.85
CA ALA A 5 -10.95 -15.78 -12.87
C ALA A 5 -12.35 -15.87 -12.25
N LEU A 6 -12.53 -16.75 -11.25
CA LEU A 6 -13.83 -16.97 -10.59
C LEU A 6 -14.33 -15.70 -9.86
N PHE A 7 -13.44 -14.99 -9.15
CA PHE A 7 -13.80 -13.75 -8.46
C PHE A 7 -13.88 -12.52 -9.37
N ALA A 8 -13.35 -12.60 -10.60
CA ALA A 8 -13.52 -11.56 -11.61
C ALA A 8 -14.90 -11.65 -12.30
N ILE A 9 -15.56 -12.82 -12.33
CA ILE A 9 -16.88 -13.00 -12.96
C ILE A 9 -17.93 -11.99 -12.44
N PRO A 10 -18.12 -11.77 -11.13
CA PRO A 10 -19.07 -10.78 -10.64
C PRO A 10 -18.77 -9.36 -11.12
N LEU A 11 -17.49 -9.01 -11.26
CA LEU A 11 -17.07 -7.71 -11.76
C LEU A 11 -17.54 -7.50 -13.21
N PHE A 12 -17.37 -8.51 -14.07
CA PHE A 12 -17.78 -8.43 -15.46
C PHE A 12 -19.30 -8.50 -15.66
N LEU A 13 -20.04 -9.24 -14.77
CA LEU A 13 -21.47 -9.43 -14.92
C LEU A 13 -22.30 -8.29 -14.30
N TRP A 14 -21.84 -7.67 -13.22
CA TRP A 14 -22.64 -6.74 -12.42
C TRP A 14 -22.08 -5.31 -12.34
N THR A 15 -20.89 -5.06 -12.87
CA THR A 15 -20.37 -3.69 -12.92
C THR A 15 -20.85 -3.03 -14.22
N PRO A 16 -21.66 -1.98 -14.16
CA PRO A 16 -22.08 -1.29 -15.37
C PRO A 16 -20.87 -0.62 -16.03
N ASP A 17 -20.68 -0.89 -17.31
CA ASP A 17 -19.67 -0.20 -18.11
C ASP A 17 -20.00 1.28 -18.22
N ARG A 18 -18.98 2.12 -18.16
CA ARG A 18 -19.11 3.52 -18.53
C ARG A 18 -19.54 3.59 -20.00
N GLN A 19 -20.46 4.50 -20.30
CA GLN A 19 -20.86 4.78 -21.68
C GLN A 19 -19.62 5.00 -22.53
N ASP A 20 -19.57 4.28 -23.65
CA ASP A 20 -18.47 4.39 -24.60
C ASP A 20 -18.40 5.85 -25.09
N THR A 21 -17.26 6.49 -24.86
CA THR A 21 -17.06 7.90 -25.25
C THR A 21 -16.79 8.03 -26.75
N GLY A 22 -16.68 6.93 -27.51
CA GLY A 22 -16.40 6.91 -28.95
C GLY A 22 -15.00 7.46 -29.33
N ILE A 23 -14.16 7.74 -28.33
CA ILE A 23 -12.82 8.29 -28.56
C ILE A 23 -11.88 7.13 -29.01
N PRO A 24 -11.20 7.24 -30.16
CA PRO A 24 -10.21 6.24 -30.56
C PRO A 24 -9.15 6.04 -29.49
N ALA A 25 -8.77 4.78 -29.21
CA ALA A 25 -7.80 4.45 -28.16
C ALA A 25 -6.49 5.25 -28.25
N LYS A 26 -6.00 5.52 -29.47
CA LYS A 26 -4.79 6.33 -29.69
C LYS A 26 -4.95 7.78 -29.22
N THR A 27 -6.13 8.36 -29.42
CA THR A 27 -6.45 9.74 -28.98
C THR A 27 -6.59 9.76 -27.46
N ALA A 28 -7.29 8.78 -26.87
CA ALA A 28 -7.46 8.65 -25.44
C ALA A 28 -6.11 8.51 -24.69
N ILE A 29 -5.19 7.70 -25.23
CA ILE A 29 -3.83 7.56 -24.67
C ILE A 29 -3.06 8.88 -24.75
N ARG A 30 -3.10 9.56 -25.89
CA ARG A 30 -2.41 10.84 -26.08
C ARG A 30 -2.95 11.93 -25.15
N GLU A 31 -4.26 12.04 -25.04
CA GLU A 31 -4.92 12.97 -24.14
C GLU A 31 -4.60 12.63 -22.68
N GLY A 32 -4.67 11.35 -22.28
CA GLY A 32 -4.31 10.91 -20.94
C GLY A 32 -2.88 11.26 -20.56
N ILE A 33 -1.91 11.04 -21.46
CA ILE A 33 -0.51 11.41 -21.24
C ILE A 33 -0.36 12.94 -21.13
N SER A 34 -1.01 13.68 -22.03
CA SER A 34 -0.98 15.16 -22.01
C SER A 34 -1.54 15.72 -20.73
N THR A 35 -2.65 15.16 -20.25
CA THR A 35 -3.30 15.54 -19.00
C THR A 35 -2.40 15.23 -17.79
N LEU A 36 -1.80 14.04 -17.76
CA LEU A 36 -0.83 13.67 -16.70
C LEU A 36 0.36 14.63 -16.64
N ILE A 37 0.96 14.96 -17.80
CA ILE A 37 2.06 15.93 -17.87
C ILE A 37 1.61 17.31 -17.39
N GLY A 38 0.41 17.73 -17.77
CA GLY A 38 -0.21 18.96 -17.28
C GLY A 38 -0.36 18.96 -15.77
N THR A 39 -0.88 17.89 -15.20
CA THR A 39 -1.05 17.72 -13.75
C THR A 39 0.29 17.75 -13.01
N ILE A 40 1.31 17.07 -13.54
CA ILE A 40 2.67 17.09 -12.96
C ILE A 40 3.24 18.52 -12.95
N ARG A 41 3.07 19.30 -14.01
CA ARG A 41 3.53 20.69 -14.07
C ARG A 41 2.83 21.59 -13.05
N HIS A 42 1.56 21.32 -12.76
CA HIS A 42 0.76 22.10 -11.81
C HIS A 42 0.77 21.51 -10.39
N LEU A 43 1.46 20.38 -10.16
CA LEU A 43 1.52 19.70 -8.87
C LEU A 43 2.03 20.64 -7.75
N GLY A 44 2.89 21.61 -8.08
CA GLY A 44 3.39 22.60 -7.14
C GLY A 44 2.29 23.49 -6.51
N GLN A 45 1.13 23.65 -7.16
CA GLN A 45 -0.03 24.35 -6.63
C GLN A 45 -0.74 23.54 -5.53
N TYR A 46 -0.64 22.20 -5.59
CA TYR A 46 -1.23 21.27 -4.64
C TYR A 46 -0.19 20.77 -3.64
N ARG A 47 0.41 21.69 -2.88
CA ARG A 47 1.52 21.39 -1.97
C ARG A 47 1.28 20.24 -1.00
N GLN A 48 0.03 20.06 -0.54
CA GLN A 48 -0.31 18.96 0.38
C GLN A 48 -0.23 17.60 -0.33
N VAL A 49 -0.79 17.50 -1.55
CA VAL A 49 -0.72 16.28 -2.36
C VAL A 49 0.72 15.95 -2.72
N LEU A 50 1.50 16.95 -3.16
CA LEU A 50 2.91 16.76 -3.50
C LEU A 50 3.73 16.24 -2.29
N ARG A 51 3.57 16.86 -1.12
CA ARG A 51 4.26 16.41 0.10
C ARG A 51 3.89 14.98 0.48
N PHE A 52 2.60 14.65 0.36
CA PHE A 52 2.13 13.31 0.64
C PHE A 52 2.69 12.29 -0.35
N LEU A 53 2.67 12.58 -1.67
CA LEU A 53 3.22 11.69 -2.69
C LEU A 53 4.71 11.43 -2.49
N ILE A 54 5.49 12.48 -2.18
CA ILE A 54 6.92 12.35 -1.88
C ILE A 54 7.13 11.47 -0.64
N ALA A 55 6.44 11.75 0.46
CA ALA A 55 6.54 10.95 1.67
C ALA A 55 6.16 9.48 1.42
N ARG A 56 5.08 9.28 0.64
CA ARG A 56 4.62 7.94 0.26
C ARG A 56 5.67 7.20 -0.58
N MET A 57 6.28 7.86 -1.55
CA MET A 57 7.34 7.26 -2.38
C MET A 57 8.44 6.67 -1.49
N PHE A 58 8.94 7.45 -0.53
CA PHE A 58 10.01 7.00 0.36
C PHE A 58 9.58 5.84 1.26
N TYR A 59 8.45 5.94 1.94
CA TYR A 59 8.07 4.83 2.83
C TYR A 59 7.63 3.58 2.07
N THR A 60 7.03 3.71 0.89
CA THR A 60 6.66 2.57 0.05
C THR A 60 7.90 1.85 -0.47
N ASP A 61 8.93 2.59 -0.86
CA ASP A 61 10.22 2.02 -1.25
C ASP A 61 10.86 1.26 -0.07
N GLY A 62 10.84 1.84 1.12
CA GLY A 62 11.27 1.18 2.34
C GLY A 62 10.48 -0.10 2.63
N LEU A 63 9.16 -0.10 2.47
CA LEU A 63 8.33 -1.29 2.62
C LEU A 63 8.66 -2.37 1.59
N ASN A 64 8.82 -1.99 0.32
CA ASN A 64 9.18 -2.92 -0.74
C ASN A 64 10.54 -3.56 -0.47
N THR A 65 11.51 -2.78 -0.02
CA THR A 65 12.83 -3.25 0.39
C THR A 65 12.71 -4.24 1.56
N LEU A 66 11.93 -3.91 2.57
CA LEU A 66 11.70 -4.79 3.72
C LEU A 66 11.08 -6.13 3.30
N PHE A 67 10.14 -6.13 2.38
CA PHE A 67 9.56 -7.36 1.84
C PHE A 67 10.53 -8.15 0.97
N ALA A 68 11.27 -7.47 0.09
CA ALA A 68 12.22 -8.13 -0.81
C ALA A 68 13.36 -8.81 -0.04
N PHE A 69 13.89 -8.14 0.97
CA PHE A 69 15.02 -8.66 1.76
C PHE A 69 14.60 -9.44 3.01
N GLY A 70 13.39 -9.22 3.53
CA GLY A 70 12.91 -9.86 4.77
C GLY A 70 12.92 -11.38 4.70
N GLY A 71 12.47 -11.95 3.58
CA GLY A 71 12.52 -13.41 3.37
C GLY A 71 13.95 -13.96 3.30
N ILE A 72 14.85 -13.25 2.61
CA ILE A 72 16.27 -13.63 2.53
C ILE A 72 16.91 -13.53 3.92
N PHE A 73 16.63 -12.47 4.65
CA PHE A 73 17.13 -12.28 6.01
C PHE A 73 16.65 -13.40 6.95
N ALA A 74 15.36 -13.76 6.86
CA ALA A 74 14.79 -14.87 7.64
C ALA A 74 15.49 -16.21 7.33
N ALA A 75 15.74 -16.51 6.06
CA ALA A 75 16.42 -17.73 5.64
C ALA A 75 17.89 -17.76 6.10
N VAL A 76 18.63 -16.66 5.89
CA VAL A 76 20.08 -16.62 6.17
C VAL A 76 20.37 -16.50 7.67
N SER A 77 19.64 -15.64 8.40
CA SER A 77 19.93 -15.35 9.80
C SER A 77 19.31 -16.35 10.78
N PHE A 78 18.17 -16.94 10.42
CA PHE A 78 17.42 -17.85 11.29
C PHE A 78 17.33 -19.29 10.74
N GLY A 79 17.97 -19.59 9.60
CA GLY A 79 17.94 -20.91 8.99
C GLY A 79 16.52 -21.35 8.59
N MET A 80 15.64 -20.41 8.23
CA MET A 80 14.29 -20.75 7.80
C MET A 80 14.30 -21.40 6.42
N GLU A 81 13.65 -22.56 6.30
CA GLU A 81 13.43 -23.20 5.01
C GLU A 81 12.38 -22.45 4.19
N SER A 82 12.34 -22.72 2.89
CA SER A 82 11.42 -22.02 1.96
C SER A 82 9.96 -22.09 2.41
N ASP A 83 9.51 -23.23 2.90
CA ASP A 83 8.14 -23.44 3.38
C ASP A 83 7.84 -22.59 4.62
N GLU A 84 8.83 -22.46 5.51
CA GLU A 84 8.71 -21.64 6.71
C GLU A 84 8.68 -20.14 6.38
N VAL A 85 9.48 -19.69 5.42
CA VAL A 85 9.44 -18.31 4.90
C VAL A 85 8.08 -18.02 4.26
N LEU A 86 7.50 -18.97 3.51
CA LEU A 86 6.17 -18.83 2.95
C LEU A 86 5.10 -18.74 4.04
N MET A 87 5.16 -19.60 5.06
CA MET A 87 4.25 -19.56 6.22
C MET A 87 4.36 -18.23 6.97
N PHE A 88 5.57 -17.73 7.16
CA PHE A 88 5.81 -16.41 7.76
C PHE A 88 5.18 -15.29 6.92
N GLY A 89 5.35 -15.31 5.61
CA GLY A 89 4.71 -14.36 4.70
C GLY A 89 3.18 -14.43 4.74
N LEU A 90 2.60 -15.61 4.85
CA LEU A 90 1.15 -15.78 5.01
C LEU A 90 0.66 -15.20 6.34
N ALA A 91 1.37 -15.48 7.44
CA ALA A 91 1.05 -14.93 8.76
C ALA A 91 1.11 -13.41 8.76
N LEU A 92 2.12 -12.80 8.13
CA LEU A 92 2.23 -11.36 7.90
C LEU A 92 1.01 -10.79 7.16
N ASN A 93 0.54 -11.46 6.12
CA ASN A 93 -0.64 -11.01 5.37
C ASN A 93 -1.92 -11.09 6.20
N VAL A 94 -2.09 -12.16 7.00
CA VAL A 94 -3.25 -12.29 7.91
C VAL A 94 -3.24 -11.17 8.94
N THR A 95 -2.11 -10.94 9.60
CA THR A 95 -1.99 -9.85 10.59
C THR A 95 -2.17 -8.47 9.95
N ALA A 96 -1.71 -8.27 8.71
CA ALA A 96 -1.95 -7.03 7.97
C ALA A 96 -3.45 -6.80 7.68
N GLY A 97 -4.19 -7.86 7.33
CA GLY A 97 -5.65 -7.79 7.18
C GLY A 97 -6.34 -7.43 8.50
N LEU A 98 -5.97 -8.09 9.59
CA LEU A 98 -6.51 -7.78 10.93
C LEU A 98 -6.18 -6.35 11.35
N GLY A 99 -4.95 -5.91 11.11
CA GLY A 99 -4.52 -4.54 11.35
C GLY A 99 -5.34 -3.53 10.56
N ALA A 100 -5.51 -3.75 9.25
CA ALA A 100 -6.32 -2.87 8.41
C ALA A 100 -7.76 -2.75 8.92
N ALA A 101 -8.37 -3.86 9.30
CA ALA A 101 -9.73 -3.86 9.85
C ALA A 101 -9.82 -3.12 11.20
N GLY A 102 -8.89 -3.39 12.12
CA GLY A 102 -8.88 -2.75 13.44
C GLY A 102 -8.61 -1.25 13.38
N PHE A 103 -7.67 -0.83 12.54
CA PHE A 103 -7.32 0.59 12.39
C PHE A 103 -8.27 1.38 11.48
N ALA A 104 -9.17 0.73 10.73
CA ALA A 104 -10.19 1.43 9.96
C ALA A 104 -11.04 2.35 10.87
N PHE A 105 -11.41 1.88 12.06
CA PHE A 105 -12.13 2.68 13.04
C PHE A 105 -11.33 3.91 13.52
N LEU A 106 -10.01 3.77 13.65
CA LEU A 106 -9.13 4.88 13.99
C LEU A 106 -9.01 5.89 12.85
N ASP A 107 -8.95 5.43 11.60
CA ASP A 107 -8.93 6.29 10.41
C ASP A 107 -10.19 7.14 10.30
N ASP A 108 -11.35 6.55 10.61
CA ASP A 108 -12.61 7.29 10.63
C ASP A 108 -12.67 8.33 11.74
N LYS A 109 -12.15 8.02 12.93
CA LYS A 109 -12.24 8.89 14.12
C LYS A 109 -11.16 9.97 14.14
N TRP A 110 -9.91 9.62 13.84
CA TRP A 110 -8.74 10.51 13.97
C TRP A 110 -8.23 11.02 12.62
N GLY A 111 -8.73 10.42 11.54
CA GLY A 111 -8.26 10.68 10.19
C GLY A 111 -7.03 9.86 9.78
N PRO A 112 -6.69 9.86 8.49
CA PRO A 112 -5.66 8.98 7.94
C PRO A 112 -4.23 9.38 8.35
N LYS A 113 -3.96 10.67 8.56
CA LYS A 113 -2.60 11.15 8.85
C LYS A 113 -2.00 10.55 10.13
N PRO A 114 -2.67 10.57 11.30
CA PRO A 114 -2.17 9.92 12.51
C PRO A 114 -1.97 8.42 12.34
N VAL A 115 -2.90 7.75 11.65
CA VAL A 115 -2.83 6.30 11.40
C VAL A 115 -1.60 5.96 10.55
N ILE A 116 -1.33 6.70 9.47
CA ILE A 116 -0.13 6.50 8.64
C ILE A 116 1.12 6.74 9.48
N THR A 117 1.19 7.85 10.21
CA THR A 117 2.39 8.20 10.99
C THR A 117 2.69 7.16 12.07
N LEU A 118 1.65 6.72 12.79
CA LEU A 118 1.79 5.66 13.80
C LEU A 118 2.24 4.35 13.16
N SER A 119 1.60 3.95 12.06
CA SER A 119 1.91 2.68 11.39
C SER A 119 3.32 2.66 10.83
N VAL A 120 3.73 3.70 10.09
CA VAL A 120 5.08 3.79 9.53
C VAL A 120 6.13 3.87 10.63
N GLY A 121 5.87 4.64 11.71
CA GLY A 121 6.74 4.70 12.88
C GLY A 121 6.90 3.35 13.57
N ALA A 122 5.80 2.64 13.80
CA ALA A 122 5.81 1.30 14.39
C ALA A 122 6.58 0.30 13.50
N ILE A 123 6.36 0.31 12.18
CA ILE A 123 7.08 -0.54 11.22
C ILE A 123 8.59 -0.26 11.30
N ALA A 124 9.00 1.00 11.36
CA ALA A 124 10.41 1.36 11.46
C ALA A 124 11.04 0.85 12.76
N VAL A 125 10.38 1.03 13.90
CA VAL A 125 10.86 0.57 15.21
C VAL A 125 10.94 -0.96 15.26
N ILE A 126 9.87 -1.65 14.83
CA ILE A 126 9.83 -3.11 14.79
C ILE A 126 10.89 -3.66 13.82
N GLY A 127 11.02 -3.04 12.64
CA GLY A 127 12.03 -3.45 11.65
C GLY A 127 13.45 -3.33 12.21
N ILE A 128 13.77 -2.25 12.93
CA ILE A 128 15.07 -2.10 13.62
C ILE A 128 15.23 -3.18 14.70
N ALA A 129 14.19 -3.42 15.50
CA ALA A 129 14.22 -4.46 16.52
C ALA A 129 14.47 -5.86 15.92
N MET A 130 13.87 -6.17 14.77
CA MET A 130 14.07 -7.44 14.08
C MET A 130 15.52 -7.67 13.65
N LEU A 131 16.28 -6.62 13.35
CA LEU A 131 17.72 -6.74 13.01
C LEU A 131 18.60 -7.05 14.22
N MET A 132 18.12 -6.79 15.44
CA MET A 132 18.87 -6.99 16.69
C MET A 132 18.55 -8.33 17.37
N VAL A 133 17.53 -9.03 16.90
CA VAL A 133 17.08 -10.29 17.51
C VAL A 133 17.82 -11.47 16.90
N THR A 134 18.17 -12.43 17.76
CA THR A 134 18.81 -13.70 17.38
C THR A 134 17.90 -14.91 17.60
N ASP A 135 16.82 -14.75 18.37
CA ASP A 135 15.85 -15.80 18.63
C ASP A 135 14.76 -15.81 17.54
N LYS A 136 14.53 -16.99 16.97
CA LYS A 136 13.56 -17.21 15.89
C LYS A 136 12.13 -16.94 16.33
N SER A 137 11.76 -17.32 17.54
CA SER A 137 10.40 -17.14 18.06
C SER A 137 10.09 -15.64 18.26
N VAL A 138 11.06 -14.88 18.75
CA VAL A 138 10.95 -13.43 18.89
C VAL A 138 10.87 -12.76 17.52
N PHE A 139 11.66 -13.24 16.53
CA PHE A 139 11.57 -12.75 15.15
C PHE A 139 10.17 -12.96 14.56
N TRP A 140 9.57 -14.14 14.77
CA TRP A 140 8.20 -14.41 14.36
C TRP A 140 7.18 -13.46 15.02
N ALA A 141 7.28 -13.24 16.32
CA ALA A 141 6.39 -12.35 17.05
C ALA A 141 6.50 -10.89 16.57
N LEU A 142 7.73 -10.42 16.35
CA LEU A 142 7.98 -9.08 15.78
C LEU A 142 7.45 -8.97 14.35
N GLY A 143 7.62 -10.01 13.53
CA GLY A 143 7.05 -10.04 12.19
C GLY A 143 5.54 -9.92 12.19
N MET A 144 4.83 -10.68 13.03
CA MET A 144 3.38 -10.54 13.17
C MET A 144 2.98 -9.14 13.63
N GLY A 145 3.74 -8.55 14.58
CA GLY A 145 3.57 -7.16 14.99
C GLY A 145 3.77 -6.18 13.84
N LEU A 146 4.80 -6.39 13.01
CA LEU A 146 5.05 -5.60 11.82
C LEU A 146 3.89 -5.70 10.82
N GLY A 147 3.39 -6.91 10.57
CA GLY A 147 2.22 -7.16 9.73
C GLY A 147 1.02 -6.32 10.17
N LEU A 148 0.75 -6.26 11.48
CA LEU A 148 -0.37 -5.52 12.04
C LEU A 148 -0.41 -4.04 11.63
N PHE A 149 0.74 -3.42 11.37
CA PHE A 149 0.85 -2.02 10.95
C PHE A 149 0.98 -1.84 9.44
N LEU A 150 1.31 -2.89 8.70
CA LEU A 150 1.42 -2.84 7.23
C LEU A 150 0.07 -2.54 6.56
N GLY A 151 -0.98 -3.27 6.95
CA GLY A 151 -2.32 -3.09 6.42
C GLY A 151 -2.84 -1.67 6.59
N PRO A 152 -2.85 -1.14 7.82
CA PRO A 152 -3.29 0.23 8.12
C PRO A 152 -2.49 1.29 7.36
N SER A 153 -1.17 1.15 7.23
CA SER A 153 -0.34 2.12 6.51
C SER A 153 -0.78 2.27 5.05
N GLN A 154 -1.13 1.18 4.39
CA GLN A 154 -1.59 1.18 3.01
C GLN A 154 -3.05 1.64 2.89
N ALA A 155 -3.96 1.16 3.75
CA ALA A 155 -5.36 1.52 3.73
C ALA A 155 -5.55 3.02 4.01
N ALA A 156 -4.96 3.54 5.09
CA ALA A 156 -5.04 4.95 5.45
C ALA A 156 -4.37 5.86 4.41
N SER A 157 -3.34 5.38 3.69
CA SER A 157 -2.73 6.15 2.61
C SER A 157 -3.68 6.36 1.43
N ARG A 158 -4.48 5.36 1.09
CA ARG A 158 -5.54 5.50 0.07
C ARG A 158 -6.63 6.45 0.54
N SER A 159 -7.05 6.34 1.80
CA SER A 159 -7.99 7.26 2.44
C SER A 159 -7.47 8.70 2.44
N MET A 160 -6.20 8.91 2.78
CA MET A 160 -5.54 10.22 2.74
C MET A 160 -5.57 10.81 1.33
N MET A 161 -5.17 10.03 0.32
CA MET A 161 -5.20 10.48 -1.07
C MET A 161 -6.60 10.89 -1.52
N ALA A 162 -7.62 10.08 -1.18
CA ALA A 162 -9.01 10.39 -1.51
C ALA A 162 -9.51 11.69 -0.87
N ARG A 163 -8.99 12.04 0.32
CA ARG A 163 -9.40 13.25 1.06
C ARG A 163 -8.67 14.51 0.59
N ILE A 164 -7.38 14.41 0.20
CA ILE A 164 -6.58 15.58 -0.20
C ILE A 164 -6.64 15.89 -1.70
N ALA A 165 -7.00 14.91 -2.54
CA ALA A 165 -7.10 15.10 -3.97
C ALA A 165 -8.37 15.93 -4.31
N PRO A 166 -8.23 17.02 -5.11
CA PRO A 166 -9.38 17.75 -5.61
C PRO A 166 -10.32 16.84 -6.41
N ALA A 167 -11.63 17.01 -6.24
CA ALA A 167 -12.63 16.15 -6.86
C ALA A 167 -12.47 16.05 -8.39
N ALA A 168 -12.14 17.17 -9.04
CA ALA A 168 -11.97 17.25 -10.49
C ALA A 168 -10.72 16.51 -11.01
N LEU A 169 -9.68 16.36 -10.19
CA LEU A 169 -8.37 15.78 -10.56
C LEU A 169 -8.10 14.45 -9.84
N ARG A 170 -9.10 13.92 -9.14
CA ARG A 170 -8.93 12.73 -8.30
C ARG A 170 -8.38 11.54 -9.07
N THR A 171 -8.90 11.26 -10.25
CA THR A 171 -8.45 10.14 -11.10
C THR A 171 -6.98 10.31 -11.50
N GLU A 172 -6.56 11.53 -11.86
CA GLU A 172 -5.19 11.83 -12.24
C GLU A 172 -4.22 11.64 -11.07
N PHE A 173 -4.59 12.16 -9.89
CA PHE A 173 -3.78 12.01 -8.69
C PHE A 173 -3.69 10.56 -8.20
N PHE A 174 -4.74 9.76 -8.38
CA PHE A 174 -4.66 8.32 -8.13
C PHE A 174 -3.79 7.59 -9.16
N GLY A 175 -3.67 8.11 -10.37
CA GLY A 175 -2.72 7.60 -11.37
C GLY A 175 -1.26 7.88 -11.02
N LEU A 176 -0.99 8.94 -10.25
CA LEU A 176 0.35 9.28 -9.73
C LEU A 176 0.67 8.58 -8.39
N TYR A 177 -0.34 8.07 -7.70
CA TYR A 177 -0.25 7.38 -6.41
C TYR A 177 0.23 5.95 -6.57
#